data_c96f8c35980cda50b081747ec0c440a1
#
_entry.id   c96f8c35980cda50b081747ec0c440a1
#
_cell.length_a   1.000
_cell.length_b   1.000
_cell.length_c   1.000
_cell.angle_alpha   90.00
_cell.angle_beta   90.00
_cell.angle_gamma   90.00
#
_symmetry.space_group_name_H-M   'P 1'
#
loop_
_entity.id
_entity.type
_entity.pdbx_description
1 polymer ?
#
loop_
_entity_poly.entity_id
_entity_poly.type
_entity_poly.pdbx_seq_one_letter_code
_entity_poly.pdbx_strand_id
1 'polypeptide(L)'
;MICAHCKVQRMAYTKLASAFDSDAEASSSLRRIQRLIAECIINTDLIAKLILKLIPVKGPYSLSMDRTNWKFSNTNINILTLGIIYEGMAFPIVFKMMDKRGNSNTEERMELIRRFCALAGES
;
A
#
# COMPACT_ATOMS: atom_id res chain seq x y z
N MET A 1 14.54 5.05 3.51
CA MET A 1 13.34 5.03 4.39
C MET A 1 12.79 3.63 4.65
N ILE A 2 12.60 2.79 3.63
CA ILE A 2 12.08 1.42 3.80
C ILE A 2 12.94 0.59 4.76
N CYS A 3 14.27 0.62 4.59
CA CYS A 3 15.17 -0.10 5.51
C CYS A 3 15.10 0.43 6.94
N ALA A 4 14.96 1.75 7.11
CA ALA A 4 14.79 2.35 8.43
C ALA A 4 13.47 1.91 9.09
N HIS A 5 12.39 1.83 8.32
CA HIS A 5 11.10 1.33 8.81
C HIS A 5 11.17 -0.16 9.21
N CYS A 6 11.84 -0.98 8.44
CA CYS A 6 12.06 -2.39 8.78
C CYS A 6 12.86 -2.55 10.09
N LYS A 7 13.83 -1.68 10.35
CA LYS A 7 14.60 -1.69 11.59
C LYS A 7 13.78 -1.26 12.81
N VAL A 8 13.01 -0.20 12.68
CA VAL A 8 12.27 0.43 13.80
C VAL A 8 10.88 -0.18 14.00
N GLN A 9 10.25 -0.67 12.94
CA GLN A 9 8.88 -1.21 12.95
C GLN A 9 7.82 -0.20 13.45
N ARG A 10 8.08 1.09 13.28
CA ARG A 10 7.20 2.20 13.67
C ARG A 10 7.27 3.33 12.65
N MET A 11 6.17 4.03 12.47
CA MET A 11 6.08 5.21 11.59
C MET A 11 6.36 6.54 12.31
N ALA A 12 6.97 6.51 13.50
CA ALA A 12 7.42 7.73 14.16
C ALA A 12 8.64 8.32 13.42
N TYR A 13 8.49 9.51 12.85
CA TYR A 13 9.49 10.14 11.98
C TYR A 13 10.86 10.32 12.67
N THR A 14 10.87 10.69 13.93
CA THR A 14 12.11 10.86 14.69
C THR A 14 12.87 9.54 14.88
N LYS A 15 12.15 8.45 15.10
CA LYS A 15 12.75 7.11 15.20
C LYS A 15 13.22 6.58 13.86
N LEU A 16 12.46 6.82 12.78
CA LEU A 16 12.89 6.49 11.44
C LEU A 16 14.16 7.24 11.06
N ALA A 17 14.25 8.53 11.40
CA ALA A 17 15.44 9.34 11.15
C ALA A 17 16.68 8.79 11.85
N SER A 18 16.56 8.33 13.10
CA SER A 18 17.66 7.75 13.86
C SER A 18 18.15 6.40 13.34
N ALA A 19 17.33 5.69 12.57
CA ALA A 19 17.63 4.36 12.00
C ALA A 19 18.23 4.43 10.59
N PHE A 20 18.44 5.61 10.01
CA PHE A 20 19.13 5.75 8.72
C PHE A 20 20.62 5.37 8.82
N ASP A 21 21.07 4.57 7.87
CA ASP A 21 22.48 4.24 7.67
C ASP A 21 23.20 5.39 6.94
N SER A 22 23.39 6.53 7.61
CA SER A 22 23.96 7.72 7.04
C SER A 22 24.67 8.51 8.15
N ASP A 23 25.78 9.16 7.80
CA ASP A 23 26.52 10.04 8.68
C ASP A 23 25.85 11.42 8.88
N ALA A 24 24.69 11.63 8.24
CA ALA A 24 23.94 12.86 8.38
C ALA A 24 23.29 12.96 9.77
N GLU A 25 23.16 14.20 10.25
CA GLU A 25 22.47 14.48 11.50
C GLU A 25 20.99 14.01 11.44
N ALA A 26 20.45 13.61 12.58
CA ALA A 26 19.06 13.16 12.69
C ALA A 26 18.04 14.20 12.18
N SER A 27 18.32 15.50 12.36
CA SER A 27 17.48 16.59 11.81
C SER A 27 17.44 16.59 10.29
N SER A 28 18.55 16.34 9.61
CA SER A 28 18.62 16.21 8.15
C SER A 28 17.87 14.98 7.65
N SER A 29 18.00 13.86 8.33
CA SER A 29 17.26 12.64 8.03
C SER A 29 15.76 12.81 8.23
N LEU A 30 15.34 13.52 9.27
CA LEU A 30 13.94 13.85 9.49
C LEU A 30 13.34 14.69 8.35
N ARG A 31 14.07 15.71 7.87
CA ARG A 31 13.66 16.52 6.72
C ARG A 31 13.54 15.69 5.44
N ARG A 32 14.44 14.73 5.23
CA ARG A 32 14.36 13.80 4.09
C ARG A 32 13.10 12.96 4.14
N ILE A 33 12.72 12.45 5.31
CA ILE A 33 11.47 11.68 5.50
C ILE A 33 10.26 12.54 5.21
N GLN A 34 10.20 13.74 5.77
CA GLN A 34 9.08 14.66 5.55
C GLN A 34 8.93 15.03 4.07
N ARG A 35 10.03 15.29 3.37
CA ARG A 35 10.02 15.57 1.94
C ARG A 35 9.57 14.36 1.12
N LEU A 36 10.05 13.16 1.45
CA LEU A 36 9.63 11.92 0.79
C LEU A 36 8.12 11.73 0.87
N ILE A 37 7.53 11.87 2.06
CA ILE A 37 6.09 11.69 2.25
C ILE A 37 5.28 12.77 1.55
N ALA A 38 5.76 14.02 1.54
CA ALA A 38 5.04 15.14 0.92
C ALA A 38 5.11 15.15 -0.61
N GLU A 39 6.23 14.74 -1.20
CA GLU A 39 6.54 14.93 -2.63
C GLU A 39 6.58 13.63 -3.43
N CYS A 40 6.73 12.48 -2.78
CA CYS A 40 6.87 11.22 -3.49
C CYS A 40 5.55 10.71 -4.05
N ILE A 41 5.51 10.53 -5.36
CA ILE A 41 4.39 9.85 -6.03
C ILE A 41 4.82 8.40 -6.28
N ILE A 42 4.12 7.47 -5.63
CA ILE A 42 4.40 6.04 -5.75
C ILE A 42 3.53 5.45 -6.84
N ASN A 43 4.15 4.77 -7.81
CA ASN A 43 3.40 3.99 -8.80
C ASN A 43 2.95 2.67 -8.17
N THR A 44 1.70 2.63 -7.72
CA THR A 44 1.11 1.46 -7.07
C THR A 44 1.00 0.25 -7.98
N ASP A 45 0.92 0.43 -9.29
CA ASP A 45 0.90 -0.67 -10.26
C ASP A 45 2.23 -1.41 -10.33
N LEU A 46 3.34 -0.71 -10.21
CA LEU A 46 4.67 -1.34 -10.13
C LEU A 46 4.84 -2.15 -8.85
N ILE A 47 4.31 -1.64 -7.73
CA ILE A 47 4.30 -2.37 -6.46
C ILE A 47 3.43 -3.63 -6.58
N ALA A 48 2.26 -3.53 -7.19
CA ALA A 48 1.37 -4.67 -7.41
C ALA A 48 2.05 -5.75 -8.28
N LYS A 49 2.73 -5.36 -9.34
CA LYS A 49 3.52 -6.28 -10.19
C LYS A 49 4.64 -6.96 -9.41
N LEU A 50 5.33 -6.22 -8.55
CA LEU A 50 6.38 -6.77 -7.71
C LEU A 50 5.81 -7.82 -6.74
N ILE A 51 4.72 -7.53 -6.06
CA ILE A 51 4.07 -8.45 -5.13
C ILE A 51 3.62 -9.72 -5.87
N LEU A 52 3.01 -9.57 -7.06
CA LEU A 52 2.60 -10.71 -7.88
C LEU A 52 3.77 -11.62 -8.30
N LYS A 53 4.94 -11.05 -8.50
CA LYS A 53 6.16 -11.83 -8.79
C LYS A 53 6.73 -12.53 -7.57
N LEU A 54 6.58 -11.95 -6.39
CA LEU A 54 7.11 -12.50 -5.15
C LEU A 54 6.23 -13.61 -4.57
N ILE A 55 4.92 -13.56 -4.79
CA ILE A 55 3.99 -14.60 -4.34
C ILE A 55 4.18 -15.85 -5.23
N PRO A 56 4.47 -17.03 -4.64
CA PRO A 56 4.74 -18.24 -5.39
C PRO A 56 3.47 -18.92 -5.91
N VAL A 57 2.44 -18.17 -6.21
CA VAL A 57 1.17 -18.67 -6.75
C VAL A 57 1.07 -18.33 -8.23
N LYS A 58 0.94 -19.34 -9.04
CA LYS A 58 0.55 -19.20 -10.45
C LYS A 58 -0.88 -19.66 -10.57
N GLY A 59 -1.80 -18.74 -10.80
CA GLY A 59 -3.25 -19.00 -10.90
C GLY A 59 -3.75 -20.47 -10.88
N PRO A 60 -5.03 -20.68 -10.69
CA PRO A 60 -6.05 -19.66 -10.50
C PRO A 60 -5.92 -18.98 -9.12
N TYR A 61 -6.16 -17.67 -9.11
CA TYR A 61 -6.08 -16.89 -7.88
C TYR A 61 -7.41 -16.89 -7.13
N SER A 62 -7.35 -17.09 -5.82
CA SER A 62 -8.45 -16.77 -4.92
C SER A 62 -8.32 -15.32 -4.47
N LEU A 63 -9.33 -14.50 -4.73
CA LEU A 63 -9.30 -13.08 -4.45
C LEU A 63 -10.15 -12.75 -3.24
N SER A 64 -9.68 -11.80 -2.46
CA SER A 64 -10.41 -11.19 -1.36
C SER A 64 -10.57 -9.70 -1.62
N MET A 65 -11.76 -9.19 -1.40
CA MET A 65 -12.04 -7.76 -1.48
C MET A 65 -12.54 -7.27 -0.13
N ASP A 66 -11.84 -6.31 0.41
CA ASP A 66 -12.16 -5.73 1.71
C ASP A 66 -12.24 -4.22 1.62
N ARG A 67 -13.03 -3.65 2.49
CA ARG A 67 -13.18 -2.22 2.62
C ARG A 67 -12.82 -1.77 4.03
N THR A 68 -11.83 -0.93 4.12
CA THR A 68 -11.46 -0.27 5.37
C THR A 68 -12.08 1.11 5.41
N ASN A 69 -12.86 1.38 6.44
CA ASN A 69 -13.44 2.68 6.72
C ASN A 69 -12.86 3.22 8.02
N TRP A 70 -12.22 4.38 7.94
CA TRP A 70 -11.45 4.92 9.03
C TRP A 70 -11.65 6.44 9.12
N LYS A 71 -11.71 6.96 10.32
CA LYS A 71 -11.82 8.39 10.53
C LYS A 71 -10.54 8.93 11.15
N PHE A 72 -9.92 9.87 10.46
CA PHE A 72 -8.76 10.60 10.95
C PHE A 72 -9.14 12.07 11.15
N SER A 73 -9.29 12.48 12.41
CA SER A 73 -9.83 13.80 12.75
C SER A 73 -11.22 14.00 12.10
N ASN A 74 -11.39 15.01 11.27
CA ASN A 74 -12.65 15.28 10.55
C ASN A 74 -12.69 14.63 9.15
N THR A 75 -11.64 13.93 8.73
CA THR A 75 -11.55 13.31 7.42
C THR A 75 -11.90 11.83 7.51
N ASN A 76 -12.81 11.39 6.65
CA ASN A 76 -13.08 9.97 6.48
C ASN A 76 -12.13 9.38 5.43
N ILE A 77 -11.46 8.32 5.80
CA ILE A 77 -10.61 7.54 4.90
C ILE A 77 -11.36 6.25 4.58
N ASN A 78 -11.62 6.03 3.31
CA ASN A 78 -12.32 4.86 2.83
C ASN A 78 -11.48 4.21 1.73
N ILE A 79 -11.00 3.00 1.99
CA ILE A 79 -10.08 2.29 1.10
C ILE A 79 -10.72 0.95 0.72
N LEU A 80 -10.86 0.72 -0.57
CA LEU A 80 -11.24 -0.58 -1.13
C LEU A 80 -9.97 -1.30 -1.55
N THR A 81 -9.74 -2.49 -1.00
CA THR A 81 -8.53 -3.28 -1.25
C THR A 81 -8.90 -4.62 -1.87
N LEU A 82 -8.17 -4.99 -2.92
CA LEU A 82 -8.23 -6.32 -3.53
C LEU A 82 -6.92 -7.05 -3.28
N GLY A 83 -7.01 -8.24 -2.71
CA GLY A 83 -5.86 -9.05 -2.40
C GLY A 83 -5.97 -10.49 -2.89
N ILE A 84 -4.85 -11.18 -2.90
CA ILE A 84 -4.75 -12.61 -3.20
C ILE A 84 -4.71 -13.38 -1.88
N ILE A 85 -5.50 -14.44 -1.80
CA ILE A 85 -5.46 -15.36 -0.66
C ILE A 85 -4.44 -16.45 -0.96
N TYR A 86 -3.47 -16.57 -0.07
CA TYR A 86 -2.44 -17.61 -0.12
C TYR A 86 -2.13 -18.12 1.29
N GLU A 87 -2.21 -19.42 1.48
CA GLU A 87 -1.97 -20.07 2.79
C GLU A 87 -2.76 -19.47 3.96
N GLY A 88 -4.03 -19.12 3.70
CA GLY A 88 -4.90 -18.55 4.73
C GLY A 88 -4.68 -17.07 5.04
N MET A 89 -3.80 -16.41 4.31
CA MET A 89 -3.54 -14.97 4.43
C MET A 89 -3.92 -14.22 3.16
N ALA A 90 -4.44 -13.02 3.30
CA ALA A 90 -4.73 -12.12 2.19
C ALA A 90 -3.55 -11.15 1.98
N PHE A 91 -2.98 -11.18 0.79
CA PHE A 91 -1.91 -10.25 0.38
C PHE A 91 -2.52 -9.13 -0.45
N PRO A 92 -2.56 -7.89 0.02
CA PRO A 92 -3.12 -6.77 -0.74
C PRO A 92 -2.29 -6.50 -1.99
N ILE A 93 -2.95 -6.40 -3.14
CA ILE A 93 -2.30 -6.18 -4.43
C ILE A 93 -2.63 -4.79 -4.97
N VAL A 94 -3.92 -4.48 -5.08
CA VAL A 94 -4.38 -3.19 -5.57
C VAL A 94 -5.39 -2.59 -4.61
N PHE A 95 -5.42 -1.27 -4.54
CA PHE A 95 -6.37 -0.55 -3.71
C PHE A 95 -6.85 0.71 -4.39
N LYS A 96 -7.98 1.22 -3.94
CA LYS A 96 -8.55 2.49 -4.37
C LYS A 96 -9.03 3.29 -3.17
N MET A 97 -8.60 4.54 -3.09
CA MET A 97 -9.15 5.50 -2.15
C MET A 97 -10.50 6.00 -2.66
N MET A 98 -11.49 6.04 -1.80
CA MET A 98 -12.84 6.48 -2.15
C MET A 98 -13.21 7.73 -1.36
N ASP A 99 -13.73 8.74 -2.05
CA ASP A 99 -14.06 10.04 -1.47
C ASP A 99 -15.42 10.07 -0.74
N LYS A 100 -16.22 9.03 -0.90
CA LYS A 100 -17.58 9.00 -0.37
C LYS A 100 -17.71 8.18 0.91
N ARG A 101 -18.71 8.52 1.70
CA ARG A 101 -19.19 7.69 2.79
C ARG A 101 -20.08 6.56 2.24
N GLY A 102 -20.03 5.41 2.85
CA GLY A 102 -20.92 4.31 2.54
C GLY A 102 -20.24 3.14 1.82
N ASN A 103 -21.04 2.27 1.24
CA ASN A 103 -20.56 1.06 0.59
C ASN A 103 -19.97 1.38 -0.79
N SER A 104 -19.00 0.58 -1.21
CA SER A 104 -18.54 0.55 -2.59
C SER A 104 -19.68 0.10 -3.51
N ASN A 105 -19.81 0.75 -4.66
CA ASN A 105 -20.76 0.30 -5.67
C ASN A 105 -20.15 -0.80 -6.56
N THR A 106 -20.97 -1.40 -7.39
CA THR A 106 -20.53 -2.48 -8.29
C THR A 106 -19.46 -2.02 -9.27
N GLU A 107 -19.57 -0.78 -9.79
CA GLU A 107 -18.61 -0.24 -10.75
C GLU A 107 -17.21 -0.08 -10.14
N GLU A 108 -17.12 0.42 -8.91
CA GLU A 108 -15.84 0.58 -8.19
C GLU A 108 -15.15 -0.77 -7.97
N ARG A 109 -15.93 -1.79 -7.61
CA ARG A 109 -15.43 -3.15 -7.45
C ARG A 109 -14.96 -3.74 -8.78
N MET A 110 -15.74 -3.56 -9.83
CA MET A 110 -15.40 -4.05 -11.18
C MET A 110 -14.16 -3.36 -11.74
N GLU A 111 -14.01 -2.05 -11.52
CA GLU A 111 -12.82 -1.32 -11.91
C GLU A 111 -11.56 -1.88 -11.25
N LEU A 112 -11.63 -2.18 -9.95
CA LEU A 112 -10.51 -2.72 -9.21
C LEU A 112 -10.14 -4.13 -9.70
N ILE A 113 -11.15 -4.98 -9.99
CA ILE A 113 -10.94 -6.31 -10.58
C ILE A 113 -10.31 -6.22 -11.97
N ARG A 114 -10.78 -5.31 -12.82
CA ARG A 114 -10.19 -5.10 -14.16
C ARG A 114 -8.73 -4.68 -14.07
N ARG A 115 -8.41 -3.77 -13.16
CA ARG A 115 -7.04 -3.35 -12.91
C ARG A 115 -6.16 -4.51 -12.46
N PHE A 116 -6.65 -5.34 -11.55
CA PHE A 116 -5.96 -6.55 -11.14
C PHE A 116 -5.71 -7.51 -12.30
N CYS A 117 -6.75 -7.79 -13.11
CA CYS A 117 -6.63 -8.68 -14.26
C CYS A 117 -5.60 -8.18 -15.29
N ALA A 118 -5.57 -6.88 -15.55
CA ALA A 118 -4.58 -6.28 -16.44
C ALA A 118 -3.15 -6.48 -15.91
N LEU A 119 -2.92 -6.26 -14.62
CA LEU A 119 -1.61 -6.43 -14.00
C LEU A 119 -1.19 -7.90 -13.91
N ALA A 120 -2.11 -8.80 -13.59
CA ALA A 120 -1.83 -10.24 -13.52
C ALA A 120 -1.58 -10.85 -14.90
N GLY A 121 -2.25 -10.37 -15.94
CA GLY A 121 -2.06 -10.81 -17.31
C GLY A 121 -0.69 -10.41 -17.92
N GLU A 122 -0.06 -9.35 -17.39
CA GLU A 122 1.26 -8.88 -17.82
C GLU A 122 2.43 -9.57 -17.08
N SER A 123 2.13 -10.32 -16.05
CA SER A 123 3.13 -11.03 -15.24
C SER A 123 3.36 -12.52 -15.67
#